data_b11df83b6e50cbe6da2847b568712278
#
_entry.id   b11df83b6e50cbe6da2847b568712278
#
_cell.length_a   1.000
_cell.length_b   1.000
_cell.length_c   1.000
_cell.angle_alpha   90.00
_cell.angle_beta   90.00
_cell.angle_gamma   90.00
#
_symmetry.space_group_name_H-M   'P 1'
#
loop_
_entity.id
_entity.type
_entity.pdbx_description
1 polymer ?
#
loop_
_entity_poly.entity_id
_entity_poly.type
_entity_poly.pdbx_seq_one_letter_code
_entity_poly.pdbx_strand_id
1 'polypeptide(L)'
;AAIISVVTFGLGAYVIPKGNVTRLDFEDRYKKKKKQEYVRNVQLEVDSGVIAYIERYENYNKTGYRFSLDKFDDKKLVAHLTARSVTYDTASVHKWTIKNYMIREMEGMREKITRGDRLDTIIKMEPQDFLIMKGQQQTMTSPELKEYIDKQKRRGFANIKEFEIEYYQRIAMSFAAFILTTIGVSLSSRKMKGGMGLHLGVGLALSFSYILFQTVSATFAVNGNTPPIIAVWIPNILYTFIAIYLYRKAPK
;
A
#
# COMPACT_ATOMS: atom_id res chain seq x y z
N ALA A 1 26.87 14.44 2.30
CA ALA A 1 25.98 13.34 1.90
C ALA A 1 25.34 12.64 3.11
N ALA A 2 26.12 12.11 4.08
CA ALA A 2 25.58 11.36 5.22
C ALA A 2 24.54 12.16 6.05
N ILE A 3 24.86 13.40 6.39
CA ILE A 3 23.95 14.28 7.15
C ILE A 3 22.63 14.48 6.37
N ILE A 4 22.71 14.74 5.06
CA ILE A 4 21.52 14.90 4.20
C ILE A 4 20.68 13.62 4.21
N SER A 5 21.31 12.44 4.10
CA SER A 5 20.58 11.17 4.13
C SER A 5 19.86 10.92 5.46
N VAL A 6 20.52 11.22 6.59
CA VAL A 6 19.90 11.09 7.92
C VAL A 6 18.73 12.06 8.09
N VAL A 7 18.89 13.31 7.67
CA VAL A 7 17.81 14.31 7.70
C VAL A 7 16.65 13.88 6.80
N THR A 8 16.93 13.42 5.58
CA THR A 8 15.91 12.92 4.63
C THR A 8 15.14 11.74 5.22
N PHE A 9 15.84 10.82 5.88
CA PHE A 9 15.18 9.70 6.56
C PHE A 9 14.25 10.16 7.69
N GLY A 10 14.74 11.03 8.57
CA GLY A 10 13.92 11.55 9.68
C GLY A 10 12.69 12.32 9.20
N LEU A 11 12.86 13.18 8.19
CA LEU A 11 11.74 13.90 7.58
C LEU A 11 10.74 12.96 6.94
N GLY A 12 11.20 11.98 6.14
CA GLY A 12 10.35 10.99 5.47
C GLY A 12 9.61 10.06 6.44
N ALA A 13 10.26 9.70 7.55
CA ALA A 13 9.67 8.79 8.51
C ALA A 13 8.61 9.42 9.42
N TYR A 14 8.77 10.70 9.80
CA TYR A 14 7.97 11.31 10.86
C TYR A 14 7.31 12.64 10.48
N VAL A 15 8.00 13.54 9.78
CA VAL A 15 7.52 14.91 9.54
C VAL A 15 6.60 14.96 8.32
N ILE A 16 7.05 14.43 7.20
CA ILE A 16 6.28 14.45 5.94
C ILE A 16 4.92 13.75 6.09
N PRO A 17 4.80 12.56 6.74
CA PRO A 17 3.50 11.93 6.94
C PRO A 17 2.50 12.82 7.69
N LYS A 18 2.94 13.50 8.74
CA LYS A 18 2.07 14.44 9.48
C LYS A 18 1.61 15.62 8.62
N GLY A 19 2.48 16.17 7.78
CA GLY A 19 2.12 17.21 6.82
C GLY A 19 1.15 16.70 5.74
N ASN A 20 1.28 15.45 5.32
CA ASN A 20 0.39 14.84 4.33
C ASN A 20 -1.06 14.70 4.83
N VAL A 21 -1.30 14.56 6.12
CA VAL A 21 -2.66 14.56 6.70
C VAL A 21 -3.37 15.86 6.30
N THR A 22 -2.76 17.01 6.59
CA THR A 22 -3.33 18.33 6.26
C THR A 22 -3.49 18.52 4.75
N ARG A 23 -2.51 18.07 3.97
CA ARG A 23 -2.57 18.13 2.51
C ARG A 23 -3.74 17.34 1.93
N LEU A 24 -3.92 16.09 2.36
CA LEU A 24 -5.00 15.22 1.88
C LEU A 24 -6.37 15.74 2.31
N ASP A 25 -6.49 16.25 3.53
CA ASP A 25 -7.71 16.86 4.04
C ASP A 25 -8.10 18.10 3.18
N PHE A 26 -7.12 18.93 2.82
CA PHE A 26 -7.31 20.05 1.90
C PHE A 26 -7.71 19.56 0.50
N GLU A 27 -7.02 18.57 -0.05
CA GLU A 27 -7.35 18.01 -1.36
C GLU A 27 -8.76 17.42 -1.41
N ASP A 28 -9.20 16.75 -0.35
CA ASP A 28 -10.55 16.19 -0.25
C ASP A 28 -11.62 17.27 -0.18
N ARG A 29 -11.34 18.39 0.52
CA ARG A 29 -12.29 19.52 0.63
C ARG A 29 -12.43 20.32 -0.67
N TYR A 30 -11.32 20.59 -1.35
CA TYR A 30 -11.30 21.53 -2.48
C TYR A 30 -11.33 20.87 -3.86
N LYS A 31 -10.76 19.68 -4.03
CA LYS A 31 -10.73 19.01 -5.34
C LYS A 31 -12.02 18.30 -5.70
N LYS A 32 -13.10 18.34 -4.87
CA LYS A 32 -14.38 17.62 -5.10
C LYS A 32 -14.17 16.21 -5.71
N LYS A 33 -13.03 15.57 -5.43
CA LYS A 33 -12.89 14.17 -5.80
C LYS A 33 -13.94 13.44 -5.00
N LYS A 34 -14.90 12.81 -5.71
CA LYS A 34 -15.84 11.88 -5.10
C LYS A 34 -15.03 11.02 -4.15
N LYS A 35 -15.21 11.18 -2.82
CA LYS A 35 -14.70 10.21 -1.86
C LYS A 35 -15.02 8.87 -2.47
N GLN A 36 -14.06 7.96 -2.47
CA GLN A 36 -14.29 6.63 -3.01
C GLN A 36 -15.41 6.02 -2.17
N GLU A 37 -16.67 6.26 -2.62
CA GLU A 37 -17.90 5.90 -1.89
C GLU A 37 -18.09 4.39 -1.85
N TYR A 38 -17.29 3.66 -2.62
CA TYR A 38 -17.35 2.20 -2.69
C TYR A 38 -15.97 1.57 -2.90
N VAL A 39 -15.82 0.38 -2.37
CA VAL A 39 -14.67 -0.51 -2.60
C VAL A 39 -15.16 -1.79 -3.27
N ARG A 40 -14.35 -2.38 -4.15
CA ARG A 40 -14.69 -3.63 -4.86
C ARG A 40 -13.70 -4.73 -4.52
N ASN A 41 -14.18 -5.97 -4.60
CA ASN A 41 -13.40 -7.19 -4.46
C ASN A 41 -12.59 -7.21 -3.16
N VAL A 42 -13.27 -6.94 -2.05
CA VAL A 42 -12.68 -7.01 -0.70
C VAL A 42 -12.62 -8.46 -0.28
N GLN A 43 -11.44 -8.96 0.01
CA GLN A 43 -11.24 -10.29 0.58
C GLN A 43 -10.31 -10.17 1.79
N LEU A 44 -10.74 -10.68 2.92
CA LEU A 44 -9.93 -10.67 4.14
C LEU A 44 -10.25 -11.88 5.03
N GLU A 45 -9.25 -12.36 5.73
CA GLU A 45 -9.43 -13.33 6.81
C GLU A 45 -9.94 -12.60 8.05
N VAL A 46 -11.13 -12.99 8.51
CA VAL A 46 -11.82 -12.36 9.65
C VAL A 46 -11.62 -13.13 10.95
N ASP A 47 -11.32 -14.42 10.85
CA ASP A 47 -10.90 -15.29 11.94
C ASP A 47 -10.02 -16.40 11.36
N SER A 48 -9.36 -17.19 12.22
CA SER A 48 -8.52 -18.31 11.77
C SER A 48 -9.32 -19.26 10.89
N GLY A 49 -8.93 -19.35 9.59
CA GLY A 49 -9.62 -20.18 8.60
C GLY A 49 -10.99 -19.66 8.18
N VAL A 50 -11.36 -18.41 8.49
CA VAL A 50 -12.62 -17.80 8.06
C VAL A 50 -12.35 -16.62 7.14
N ILE A 51 -12.71 -16.74 5.88
CA ILE A 51 -12.48 -15.73 4.83
C ILE A 51 -13.80 -15.05 4.47
N ALA A 52 -13.83 -13.73 4.59
CA ALA A 52 -14.94 -12.90 4.12
C ALA A 52 -14.62 -12.31 2.75
N TYR A 53 -15.59 -12.32 1.85
CA TYR A 53 -15.53 -11.64 0.56
C TYR A 53 -16.73 -10.74 0.37
N ILE A 54 -16.47 -9.52 -0.12
CA ILE A 54 -17.49 -8.52 -0.50
C ILE A 54 -17.17 -8.03 -1.90
N GLU A 55 -18.06 -8.26 -2.86
CA GLU A 55 -17.82 -7.79 -4.23
C GLU A 55 -17.83 -6.27 -4.32
N ARG A 56 -18.79 -5.61 -3.63
CA ARG A 56 -18.90 -4.15 -3.61
C ARG A 56 -19.39 -3.68 -2.25
N TYR A 57 -18.63 -2.83 -1.59
CA TYR A 57 -19.03 -2.16 -0.35
C TYR A 57 -19.25 -0.68 -0.59
N GLU A 58 -20.39 -0.17 -0.14
CA GLU A 58 -20.77 1.24 -0.20
C GLU A 58 -20.70 1.88 1.18
N ASN A 59 -19.85 2.91 1.31
CA ASN A 59 -19.56 3.51 2.62
C ASN A 59 -20.72 4.39 3.14
N TYR A 60 -21.53 5.00 2.24
CA TYR A 60 -22.61 5.91 2.64
C TYR A 60 -23.74 5.18 3.37
N ASN A 61 -24.07 3.94 2.96
CA ASN A 61 -25.11 3.10 3.56
C ASN A 61 -24.56 1.95 4.40
N LYS A 62 -23.20 1.89 4.58
CA LYS A 62 -22.49 0.84 5.33
C LYS A 62 -22.84 -0.58 4.88
N THR A 63 -23.09 -0.77 3.59
CA THR A 63 -23.62 -2.03 3.05
C THR A 63 -22.68 -2.63 2.01
N GLY A 64 -22.34 -3.90 2.22
CA GLY A 64 -21.66 -4.75 1.25
C GLY A 64 -22.65 -5.58 0.44
N TYR A 65 -22.43 -5.69 -0.85
CA TYR A 65 -23.24 -6.47 -1.79
C TYR A 65 -22.48 -7.68 -2.27
N ARG A 66 -23.19 -8.79 -2.51
CA ARG A 66 -22.64 -10.09 -2.87
C ARG A 66 -21.56 -10.53 -1.89
N PHE A 67 -22.04 -10.71 -0.67
CA PHE A 67 -21.21 -11.13 0.45
C PHE A 67 -21.07 -12.67 0.45
N SER A 68 -19.87 -13.17 0.71
CA SER A 68 -19.65 -14.55 1.10
C SER A 68 -18.74 -14.68 2.32
N LEU A 69 -18.94 -15.72 3.08
CA LEU A 69 -18.12 -16.08 4.23
C LEU A 69 -17.80 -17.57 4.13
N ASP A 70 -16.53 -17.87 3.95
CA ASP A 70 -16.00 -19.21 3.80
C ASP A 70 -15.28 -19.66 5.06
N LYS A 71 -15.68 -20.79 5.63
CA LYS A 71 -15.02 -21.39 6.77
C LYS A 71 -14.27 -22.63 6.34
N PHE A 72 -12.97 -22.64 6.62
CA PHE A 72 -12.06 -23.75 6.35
C PHE A 72 -11.65 -24.41 7.66
N ASP A 73 -11.55 -25.73 7.64
CA ASP A 73 -10.91 -26.55 8.66
C ASP A 73 -9.89 -27.45 7.96
N ASP A 74 -8.63 -27.35 8.39
CA ASP A 74 -7.51 -28.08 7.80
C ASP A 74 -7.43 -27.99 6.26
N LYS A 75 -7.63 -26.76 5.71
CA LYS A 75 -7.70 -26.44 4.27
C LYS A 75 -8.89 -27.04 3.52
N LYS A 76 -9.87 -27.64 4.20
CA LYS A 76 -11.12 -28.10 3.61
C LYS A 76 -12.22 -27.09 3.91
N LEU A 77 -13.03 -26.78 2.90
CA LEU A 77 -14.20 -25.94 3.08
C LEU A 77 -15.26 -26.73 3.89
N VAL A 78 -15.60 -26.22 5.08
CA VAL A 78 -16.59 -26.85 5.97
C VAL A 78 -17.93 -26.11 5.97
N ALA A 79 -17.91 -24.80 5.72
CA ALA A 79 -19.14 -24.03 5.57
C ALA A 79 -18.93 -22.87 4.57
N HIS A 80 -19.96 -22.62 3.77
CA HIS A 80 -19.99 -21.53 2.79
C HIS A 80 -21.31 -20.77 2.95
N LEU A 81 -21.21 -19.51 3.38
CA LEU A 81 -22.35 -18.59 3.46
C LEU A 81 -22.29 -17.64 2.28
N THR A 82 -23.39 -17.52 1.56
CA THR A 82 -23.60 -16.47 0.55
C THR A 82 -24.77 -15.61 0.93
N ALA A 83 -24.68 -14.30 0.64
CA ALA A 83 -25.77 -13.38 0.92
C ALA A 83 -25.83 -12.27 -0.14
N ARG A 84 -27.05 -11.76 -0.35
CA ARG A 84 -27.26 -10.64 -1.25
C ARG A 84 -26.60 -9.36 -0.73
N SER A 85 -26.70 -9.10 0.58
CA SER A 85 -26.09 -7.95 1.21
C SER A 85 -25.77 -8.19 2.68
N VAL A 86 -24.77 -7.45 3.16
CA VAL A 86 -24.36 -7.39 4.56
C VAL A 86 -24.24 -5.93 4.97
N THR A 87 -24.86 -5.53 6.07
CA THR A 87 -24.87 -4.15 6.56
C THR A 87 -24.19 -4.07 7.91
N TYR A 88 -23.25 -3.13 8.07
CA TYR A 88 -22.56 -2.89 9.33
C TYR A 88 -23.44 -2.10 10.31
N ASP A 89 -23.57 -2.60 11.55
CA ASP A 89 -24.27 -1.90 12.62
C ASP A 89 -23.30 -0.93 13.31
N THR A 90 -23.53 0.37 13.14
CA THR A 90 -22.69 1.41 13.75
C THR A 90 -22.85 1.55 15.26
N ALA A 91 -23.90 0.96 15.84
CA ALA A 91 -24.17 1.01 17.28
C ALA A 91 -23.39 -0.04 18.07
N SER A 92 -22.90 -1.08 17.40
CA SER A 92 -22.22 -2.20 18.02
C SER A 92 -20.97 -2.61 17.26
N VAL A 93 -19.86 -2.79 17.94
CA VAL A 93 -18.59 -3.20 17.32
C VAL A 93 -18.71 -4.60 16.73
N HIS A 94 -18.21 -4.78 15.49
CA HIS A 94 -18.18 -6.05 14.76
C HIS A 94 -19.56 -6.69 14.45
N LYS A 95 -20.66 -5.98 14.68
CA LYS A 95 -22.00 -6.51 14.41
C LYS A 95 -22.41 -6.23 12.97
N TRP A 96 -22.86 -7.28 12.29
CA TRP A 96 -23.29 -7.24 10.90
C TRP A 96 -24.67 -7.88 10.75
N THR A 97 -25.52 -7.26 9.95
CA THR A 97 -26.82 -7.80 9.54
C THR A 97 -26.70 -8.34 8.11
N ILE A 98 -26.83 -9.64 7.96
CA ILE A 98 -26.79 -10.36 6.68
C ILE A 98 -28.22 -10.51 6.17
N LYS A 99 -28.48 -10.18 4.90
CA LYS A 99 -29.80 -10.27 4.29
C LYS A 99 -29.84 -11.21 3.10
N ASN A 100 -30.92 -12.00 3.00
CA ASN A 100 -31.13 -12.99 1.95
C ASN A 100 -29.90 -13.94 1.84
N TYR A 101 -29.73 -14.76 2.86
CA TYR A 101 -28.58 -15.63 2.98
C TYR A 101 -28.90 -17.09 2.70
N MET A 102 -27.88 -17.81 2.31
CA MET A 102 -27.84 -19.26 2.19
C MET A 102 -26.54 -19.77 2.80
N ILE A 103 -26.65 -20.67 3.76
CA ILE A 103 -25.51 -21.37 4.39
C ILE A 103 -25.49 -22.80 3.86
N ARG A 104 -24.33 -23.26 3.41
CA ARG A 104 -24.06 -24.65 3.02
C ARG A 104 -23.02 -25.18 3.99
N GLU A 105 -23.41 -26.14 4.81
CA GLU A 105 -22.53 -26.86 5.74
C GLU A 105 -22.19 -28.23 5.16
N MET A 106 -20.90 -28.55 5.14
CA MET A 106 -20.39 -29.83 4.61
C MET A 106 -20.28 -30.84 5.75
N GLU A 107 -21.17 -31.83 5.78
CA GLU A 107 -21.14 -32.95 6.74
C GLU A 107 -20.68 -34.24 6.03
N GLY A 108 -19.37 -34.36 5.83
CA GLY A 108 -18.79 -35.48 5.08
C GLY A 108 -19.21 -35.46 3.60
N MET A 109 -20.01 -36.45 3.15
CA MET A 109 -20.54 -36.47 1.78
C MET A 109 -21.94 -35.85 1.64
N ARG A 110 -22.50 -35.32 2.70
CA ARG A 110 -23.80 -34.65 2.71
C ARG A 110 -23.65 -33.14 2.89
N GLU A 111 -24.53 -32.39 2.26
CA GLU A 111 -24.64 -30.95 2.43
C GLU A 111 -25.94 -30.63 3.16
N LYS A 112 -25.85 -29.82 4.19
CA LYS A 112 -26.99 -29.18 4.85
C LYS A 112 -27.14 -27.75 4.36
N ILE A 113 -28.29 -27.41 3.81
CA ILE A 113 -28.57 -26.09 3.27
C ILE A 113 -29.61 -25.40 4.15
N THR A 114 -29.21 -24.24 4.72
CA THR A 114 -30.08 -23.36 5.50
C THR A 114 -30.25 -22.05 4.75
N ARG A 115 -31.48 -21.54 4.64
CA ARG A 115 -31.79 -20.26 3.99
C ARG A 115 -32.60 -19.38 4.94
N GLY A 116 -32.42 -18.07 4.83
CA GLY A 116 -33.18 -17.12 5.62
C GLY A 116 -33.07 -15.70 5.07
N ASP A 117 -33.97 -14.85 5.54
CA ASP A 117 -34.05 -13.45 5.06
C ASP A 117 -33.12 -12.53 5.85
N ARG A 118 -32.89 -12.80 7.13
CA ARG A 118 -32.08 -11.95 8.01
C ARG A 118 -31.33 -12.80 9.04
N LEU A 119 -30.03 -12.48 9.20
CA LEU A 119 -29.16 -13.04 10.22
C LEU A 119 -28.32 -11.93 10.81
N ASP A 120 -28.44 -11.67 12.11
CA ASP A 120 -27.59 -10.76 12.84
C ASP A 120 -26.45 -11.57 13.46
N THR A 121 -25.20 -11.23 13.12
CA THR A 121 -24.01 -11.99 13.56
C THR A 121 -22.85 -11.06 13.84
N ILE A 122 -21.87 -11.58 14.57
CA ILE A 122 -20.60 -10.89 14.85
C ILE A 122 -19.55 -11.41 13.86
N ILE A 123 -19.00 -10.51 13.05
CA ILE A 123 -17.89 -10.80 12.15
C ILE A 123 -16.74 -9.89 12.54
N LYS A 124 -15.57 -10.44 12.84
CA LYS A 124 -14.38 -9.69 13.30
C LYS A 124 -13.75 -8.84 12.19
N MET A 125 -14.57 -8.04 11.52
CA MET A 125 -14.15 -7.05 10.53
C MET A 125 -14.88 -5.73 10.75
N GLU A 126 -14.22 -4.64 10.38
CA GLU A 126 -14.79 -3.30 10.39
C GLU A 126 -14.64 -2.66 9.01
N PRO A 127 -15.50 -1.70 8.64
CA PRO A 127 -15.36 -0.96 7.39
C PRO A 127 -13.99 -0.32 7.20
N GLN A 128 -13.34 0.09 8.29
CA GLN A 128 -12.00 0.68 8.28
C GLN A 128 -10.90 -0.32 7.85
N ASP A 129 -11.12 -1.61 7.98
CA ASP A 129 -10.14 -2.63 7.61
C ASP A 129 -9.94 -2.72 6.08
N PHE A 130 -10.95 -2.32 5.29
CA PHE A 130 -10.94 -2.41 3.83
C PHE A 130 -11.26 -1.10 3.10
N LEU A 131 -11.74 -0.06 3.81
CA LEU A 131 -11.91 1.28 3.25
C LEU A 131 -10.57 2.02 3.22
N ILE A 132 -9.72 1.65 2.27
CA ILE A 132 -8.44 2.31 2.06
C ILE A 132 -8.67 3.60 1.27
N MET A 133 -8.49 4.75 1.92
CA MET A 133 -8.47 6.03 1.21
C MET A 133 -7.21 6.14 0.36
N LYS A 134 -7.36 6.58 -0.89
CA LYS A 134 -6.22 6.81 -1.78
C LYS A 134 -5.24 7.80 -1.14
N GLY A 135 -3.99 7.38 -0.96
CA GLY A 135 -2.96 8.20 -0.32
C GLY A 135 -2.85 8.02 1.21
N GLN A 136 -3.70 7.20 1.84
CA GLN A 136 -3.65 6.93 3.27
C GLN A 136 -2.27 6.44 3.72
N GLN A 137 -1.58 5.64 2.89
CA GLN A 137 -0.22 5.18 3.15
C GLN A 137 0.77 6.32 3.37
N GLN A 138 0.51 7.50 2.79
CA GLN A 138 1.38 8.67 2.91
C GLN A 138 1.17 9.45 4.22
N THR A 139 0.09 9.20 4.95
CA THR A 139 -0.24 9.91 6.20
C THR A 139 0.28 9.19 7.44
N MET A 140 0.59 7.92 7.34
CA MET A 140 1.09 7.11 8.44
C MET A 140 2.59 7.34 8.63
N THR A 141 3.05 7.48 9.88
CA THR A 141 4.49 7.44 10.20
C THR A 141 5.08 6.07 9.86
N SER A 142 6.40 5.98 9.70
CA SER A 142 7.02 4.70 9.31
C SER A 142 6.77 3.56 10.30
N PRO A 143 6.77 3.75 11.62
CA PRO A 143 6.36 2.71 12.57
C PRO A 143 4.90 2.29 12.42
N GLU A 144 3.98 3.25 12.33
CA GLU A 144 2.54 2.99 12.14
C GLU A 144 2.27 2.24 10.84
N LEU A 145 2.95 2.64 9.77
CA LEU A 145 2.84 2.01 8.45
C LEU A 145 3.32 0.56 8.48
N LYS A 146 4.42 0.27 9.19
CA LYS A 146 4.92 -1.10 9.36
C LYS A 146 3.94 -1.96 10.15
N GLU A 147 3.43 -1.45 11.27
CA GLU A 147 2.44 -2.16 12.10
C GLU A 147 1.17 -2.45 11.29
N TYR A 148 0.69 -1.47 10.52
CA TYR A 148 -0.45 -1.64 9.62
C TYR A 148 -0.21 -2.73 8.57
N ILE A 149 0.95 -2.72 7.90
CA ILE A 149 1.34 -3.74 6.91
C ILE A 149 1.35 -5.13 7.56
N ASP A 150 1.98 -5.27 8.73
CA ASP A 150 2.10 -6.55 9.43
C ASP A 150 0.72 -7.07 9.90
N LYS A 151 -0.18 -6.18 10.34
CA LYS A 151 -1.56 -6.51 10.69
C LYS A 151 -2.34 -7.00 9.47
N GLN A 152 -2.26 -6.29 8.35
CA GLN A 152 -2.99 -6.66 7.13
C GLN A 152 -2.45 -7.94 6.47
N LYS A 153 -1.13 -8.18 6.53
CA LYS A 153 -0.52 -9.44 6.08
C LYS A 153 -1.05 -10.64 6.85
N ARG A 154 -1.13 -10.53 8.17
CA ARG A 154 -1.69 -11.60 9.02
C ARG A 154 -3.14 -11.90 8.69
N ARG A 155 -3.90 -10.91 8.20
CA ARG A 155 -5.30 -11.06 7.76
C ARG A 155 -5.45 -11.51 6.31
N GLY A 156 -4.35 -11.83 5.61
CA GLY A 156 -4.40 -12.25 4.20
C GLY A 156 -4.88 -11.17 3.22
N PHE A 157 -4.85 -9.89 3.63
CA PHE A 157 -5.32 -8.80 2.77
C PHE A 157 -4.41 -8.62 1.55
N ALA A 158 -4.95 -8.82 0.35
CA ALA A 158 -4.16 -8.85 -0.88
C ALA A 158 -3.65 -7.47 -1.35
N ASN A 159 -4.31 -6.39 -0.95
CA ASN A 159 -4.09 -5.06 -1.55
C ASN A 159 -3.18 -4.14 -0.72
N ILE A 160 -2.08 -4.70 -0.17
CA ILE A 160 -1.11 -3.98 0.68
C ILE A 160 0.13 -3.51 -0.07
N LYS A 161 0.27 -3.86 -1.35
CA LYS A 161 1.49 -3.53 -2.14
C LYS A 161 1.83 -2.04 -2.14
N GLU A 162 0.83 -1.16 -2.24
CA GLU A 162 1.05 0.30 -2.20
C GLU A 162 1.62 0.77 -0.85
N PHE A 163 1.19 0.15 0.26
CA PHE A 163 1.71 0.44 1.60
C PHE A 163 3.15 -0.04 1.76
N GLU A 164 3.46 -1.24 1.27
CA GLU A 164 4.82 -1.78 1.27
C GLU A 164 5.77 -0.92 0.43
N ILE A 165 5.33 -0.50 -0.77
CA ILE A 165 6.13 0.37 -1.64
C ILE A 165 6.42 1.69 -0.91
N GLU A 166 5.42 2.34 -0.33
CA GLU A 166 5.60 3.57 0.43
C GLU A 166 6.62 3.39 1.58
N TYR A 167 6.51 2.30 2.33
CA TYR A 167 7.43 1.99 3.43
C TYR A 167 8.88 1.83 2.95
N TYR A 168 9.11 0.97 1.95
CA TYR A 168 10.46 0.74 1.42
C TYR A 168 11.00 1.95 0.68
N GLN A 169 10.15 2.74 0.02
CA GLN A 169 10.54 3.94 -0.70
C GLN A 169 11.11 5.02 0.23
N ARG A 170 10.57 5.18 1.44
CA ARG A 170 11.13 6.13 2.43
C ARG A 170 12.56 5.79 2.80
N ILE A 171 12.86 4.51 2.99
CA ILE A 171 14.21 4.04 3.25
C ILE A 171 15.10 4.25 2.02
N ALA A 172 14.64 3.81 0.85
CA ALA A 172 15.39 3.89 -0.39
C ALA A 172 15.72 5.34 -0.80
N MET A 173 14.82 6.30 -0.55
CA MET A 173 15.07 7.73 -0.81
C MET A 173 16.20 8.32 0.03
N SER A 174 16.40 7.83 1.25
CA SER A 174 17.53 8.27 2.08
C SER A 174 18.87 7.83 1.47
N PHE A 175 18.93 6.63 0.92
CA PHE A 175 20.09 6.15 0.16
C PHE A 175 20.25 6.88 -1.17
N ALA A 176 19.14 7.19 -1.84
CA ALA A 176 19.16 7.98 -3.08
C ALA A 176 19.81 9.35 -2.88
N ALA A 177 19.51 10.02 -1.77
CA ALA A 177 20.14 11.31 -1.43
C ALA A 177 21.66 11.19 -1.34
N PHE A 178 22.17 10.11 -0.74
CA PHE A 178 23.62 9.82 -0.70
C PHE A 178 24.20 9.56 -2.08
N ILE A 179 23.56 8.72 -2.88
CA ILE A 179 23.99 8.34 -4.23
C ILE A 179 24.03 9.57 -5.15
N LEU A 180 22.96 10.34 -5.20
CA LEU A 180 22.85 11.52 -6.08
C LEU A 180 23.82 12.64 -5.66
N THR A 181 24.06 12.83 -4.35
CA THR A 181 25.08 13.76 -3.87
C THR A 181 26.47 13.33 -4.31
N THR A 182 26.79 12.02 -4.23
CA THR A 182 28.07 11.48 -4.70
C THR A 182 28.25 11.69 -6.20
N ILE A 183 27.20 11.47 -6.99
CA ILE A 183 27.20 11.75 -8.44
C ILE A 183 27.46 13.24 -8.69
N GLY A 184 26.75 14.13 -8.01
CA GLY A 184 26.89 15.58 -8.16
C GLY A 184 28.30 16.07 -7.85
N VAL A 185 28.90 15.61 -6.73
CA VAL A 185 30.26 15.95 -6.35
C VAL A 185 31.26 15.41 -7.39
N SER A 186 31.08 14.16 -7.83
CA SER A 186 31.97 13.54 -8.82
C SER A 186 31.93 14.23 -10.18
N LEU A 187 30.77 14.75 -10.59
CA LEU A 187 30.62 15.52 -11.82
C LEU A 187 31.27 16.91 -11.70
N SER A 188 31.02 17.62 -10.58
CA SER A 188 31.52 18.99 -10.37
C SER A 188 33.05 19.04 -10.20
N SER A 189 33.67 17.95 -9.76
CA SER A 189 35.13 17.88 -9.59
C SER A 189 35.93 17.84 -10.91
N ARG A 190 35.28 17.62 -12.06
CA ARG A 190 35.94 17.50 -13.36
C ARG A 190 36.04 18.85 -14.05
N LYS A 191 37.26 19.17 -14.55
CA LYS A 191 37.44 20.30 -15.47
C LYS A 191 37.01 19.87 -16.87
N MET A 192 35.91 20.43 -17.38
CA MET A 192 35.44 20.19 -18.74
C MET A 192 35.46 21.48 -19.57
N LYS A 193 35.77 21.35 -20.86
CA LYS A 193 35.81 22.47 -21.83
C LYS A 193 34.46 23.15 -22.06
N GLY A 194 33.32 22.55 -21.58
CA GLY A 194 31.97 23.04 -21.74
C GLY A 194 31.45 23.99 -20.65
N GLY A 195 32.30 24.38 -19.70
CA GLY A 195 31.92 25.27 -18.61
C GLY A 195 30.97 24.65 -17.55
N MET A 196 30.57 25.46 -16.57
CA MET A 196 29.74 25.05 -15.42
C MET A 196 28.35 24.58 -15.82
N GLY A 197 27.78 25.11 -16.91
CA GLY A 197 26.45 24.77 -17.39
C GLY A 197 26.28 23.30 -17.79
N LEU A 198 27.30 22.68 -18.39
CA LEU A 198 27.27 21.29 -18.83
C LEU A 198 27.20 20.33 -17.61
N HIS A 199 27.97 20.59 -16.57
CA HIS A 199 27.92 19.78 -15.34
C HIS A 199 26.57 19.87 -14.64
N LEU A 200 25.99 21.06 -14.58
CA LEU A 200 24.68 21.31 -14.01
C LEU A 200 23.60 20.57 -14.83
N GLY A 201 23.66 20.67 -16.17
CA GLY A 201 22.72 20.01 -17.07
C GLY A 201 22.75 18.49 -16.94
N VAL A 202 23.94 17.87 -16.92
CA VAL A 202 24.11 16.42 -16.76
C VAL A 202 23.65 15.96 -15.38
N GLY A 203 24.00 16.70 -14.32
CA GLY A 203 23.57 16.39 -12.96
C GLY A 203 22.03 16.41 -12.81
N LEU A 204 21.41 17.44 -13.39
CA LEU A 204 19.95 17.61 -13.39
C LEU A 204 19.27 16.50 -14.21
N ALA A 205 19.80 16.16 -15.39
CA ALA A 205 19.28 15.08 -16.21
C ALA A 205 19.37 13.72 -15.52
N LEU A 206 20.48 13.43 -14.82
CA LEU A 206 20.62 12.19 -14.05
C LEU A 206 19.64 12.15 -12.87
N SER A 207 19.46 13.27 -12.17
CA SER A 207 18.49 13.32 -11.06
C SER A 207 17.06 13.14 -11.55
N PHE A 208 16.69 13.76 -12.66
CA PHE A 208 15.36 13.61 -13.26
C PHE A 208 15.13 12.18 -13.75
N SER A 209 16.11 11.58 -14.43
CA SER A 209 16.02 10.19 -14.89
C SER A 209 15.92 9.20 -13.73
N TYR A 210 16.57 9.49 -12.59
CA TYR A 210 16.40 8.71 -11.36
C TYR A 210 14.95 8.72 -10.88
N ILE A 211 14.31 9.91 -10.80
CA ILE A 211 12.92 10.05 -10.35
C ILE A 211 11.97 9.31 -11.29
N LEU A 212 12.17 9.44 -12.60
CA LEU A 212 11.36 8.72 -13.59
C LEU A 212 11.50 7.21 -13.41
N PHE A 213 12.74 6.72 -13.28
CA PHE A 213 12.98 5.28 -13.13
C PHE A 213 12.40 4.74 -11.82
N GLN A 214 12.48 5.50 -10.73
CA GLN A 214 11.85 5.18 -9.45
C GLN A 214 10.32 5.05 -9.58
N THR A 215 9.69 5.98 -10.28
CA THR A 215 8.23 5.98 -10.49
C THR A 215 7.78 4.79 -11.34
N VAL A 216 8.50 4.53 -12.43
CA VAL A 216 8.22 3.40 -13.32
C VAL A 216 8.39 2.07 -12.57
N SER A 217 9.49 1.91 -11.84
CA SER A 217 9.77 0.69 -11.06
C SER A 217 8.73 0.42 -9.98
N ALA A 218 8.29 1.47 -9.26
CA ALA A 218 7.20 1.36 -8.28
C ALA A 218 5.87 0.94 -8.95
N THR A 219 5.55 1.48 -10.12
CA THR A 219 4.34 1.14 -10.86
C THR A 219 4.32 -0.33 -11.29
N PHE A 220 5.47 -0.88 -11.70
CA PHE A 220 5.59 -2.30 -12.01
C PHE A 220 5.38 -3.20 -10.78
N ALA A 221 5.75 -2.75 -9.59
CA ALA A 221 5.49 -3.50 -8.36
C ALA A 221 4.00 -3.53 -7.99
N VAL A 222 3.28 -2.41 -8.17
CA VAL A 222 1.83 -2.34 -7.91
C VAL A 222 1.06 -3.28 -8.84
N ASN A 223 1.33 -3.19 -10.14
CA ASN A 223 0.54 -3.87 -11.18
C ASN A 223 1.06 -5.27 -11.55
N GLY A 224 2.29 -5.61 -11.14
CA GLY A 224 2.96 -6.86 -11.49
C GLY A 224 3.15 -7.80 -10.30
N ASN A 225 3.92 -8.88 -10.54
CA ASN A 225 4.29 -9.86 -9.52
C ASN A 225 5.66 -9.59 -8.87
N THR A 226 6.27 -8.42 -9.14
CA THR A 226 7.56 -8.06 -8.57
C THR A 226 7.41 -7.73 -7.08
N PRO A 227 8.20 -8.31 -6.19
CA PRO A 227 8.20 -7.94 -4.78
C PRO A 227 8.49 -6.45 -4.59
N PRO A 228 7.71 -5.71 -3.77
CA PRO A 228 7.86 -4.28 -3.57
C PRO A 228 9.27 -3.83 -3.19
N ILE A 229 9.92 -4.60 -2.31
CA ILE A 229 11.30 -4.32 -1.89
C ILE A 229 12.28 -4.31 -3.07
N ILE A 230 12.19 -5.30 -3.96
CA ILE A 230 13.10 -5.41 -5.11
C ILE A 230 12.87 -4.22 -6.05
N ALA A 231 11.61 -3.97 -6.41
CA ALA A 231 11.27 -2.89 -7.34
C ALA A 231 11.77 -1.52 -6.87
N VAL A 232 11.61 -1.21 -5.59
CA VAL A 232 12.03 0.07 -5.02
C VAL A 232 13.55 0.22 -4.98
N TRP A 233 14.32 -0.90 -4.83
CA TRP A 233 15.78 -0.86 -4.75
C TRP A 233 16.50 -0.93 -6.11
N ILE A 234 15.86 -1.40 -7.18
CA ILE A 234 16.46 -1.47 -8.53
C ILE A 234 17.07 -0.12 -8.96
N PRO A 235 16.37 1.03 -8.89
CA PRO A 235 16.95 2.31 -9.24
C PRO A 235 18.18 2.67 -8.43
N ASN A 236 18.14 2.45 -7.11
CA ASN A 236 19.28 2.71 -6.22
C ASN A 236 20.51 1.88 -6.58
N ILE A 237 20.32 0.61 -6.87
CA ILE A 237 21.41 -0.28 -7.28
C ILE A 237 22.05 0.23 -8.57
N LEU A 238 21.25 0.51 -9.59
CA LEU A 238 21.73 1.01 -10.88
C LEU A 238 22.50 2.33 -10.74
N TYR A 239 21.92 3.29 -10.00
CA TYR A 239 22.57 4.59 -9.80
C TYR A 239 23.79 4.52 -8.87
N THR A 240 23.88 3.53 -7.99
CA THR A 240 25.10 3.25 -7.23
C THR A 240 26.26 2.85 -8.15
N PHE A 241 26.01 2.01 -9.15
CA PHE A 241 27.06 1.68 -10.14
C PHE A 241 27.50 2.91 -10.92
N ILE A 242 26.57 3.78 -11.31
CA ILE A 242 26.89 5.05 -11.98
C ILE A 242 27.73 5.95 -11.06
N ALA A 243 27.34 6.06 -9.78
CA ALA A 243 28.07 6.84 -8.79
C ALA A 243 29.50 6.35 -8.60
N ILE A 244 29.71 5.03 -8.45
CA ILE A 244 31.03 4.42 -8.32
C ILE A 244 31.89 4.67 -9.57
N TYR A 245 31.29 4.51 -10.76
CA TYR A 245 32.00 4.77 -12.01
C TYR A 245 32.44 6.23 -12.12
N LEU A 246 31.56 7.17 -11.82
CA LEU A 246 31.87 8.60 -11.88
C LEU A 246 32.92 9.00 -10.81
N TYR A 247 32.79 8.45 -9.59
CA TYR A 247 33.73 8.70 -8.50
C TYR A 247 35.14 8.19 -8.82
N ARG A 248 35.26 6.98 -9.40
CA ARG A 248 36.57 6.44 -9.82
C ARG A 248 37.25 7.24 -10.93
N LYS A 249 36.46 7.87 -11.80
CA LYS A 249 36.95 8.75 -12.87
C LYS A 249 37.14 10.21 -12.45
N ALA A 250 36.77 10.58 -11.24
CA ALA A 250 37.02 11.92 -10.74
C ALA A 250 38.51 12.15 -10.55
N PRO A 251 39.09 13.30 -10.94
CA PRO A 251 40.49 13.62 -10.70
C PRO A 251 40.74 13.64 -9.18
N LYS A 252 41.79 12.97 -8.77
CA LYS A 252 42.29 12.99 -7.37
C LYS A 252 43.09 14.26 -7.13
#